data_8cdeab130918341c8eb9b1df51075cfd
#
_entry.id   8cdeab130918341c8eb9b1df51075cfd
#
_cell.length_a   1.000
_cell.length_b   1.000
_cell.length_c   1.000
_cell.angle_alpha   90.00
_cell.angle_beta   90.00
_cell.angle_gamma   90.00
#
_symmetry.space_group_name_H-M   'P 1'
#
loop_
_entity.id
_entity.type
_entity.pdbx_description
1 polymer ?
#
loop_
_entity_poly.entity_id
_entity_poly.type
_entity_poly.pdbx_seq_one_letter_code
_entity_poly.pdbx_strand_id
1 'polypeptide(L)'
;MKNIGKVLKTFSATKESSGLPRPQVEELNLIVDYGIENDKFAGKKLDQTVMIVGIQSYEIAKENNIDLEFGSLGENILLDFDPHIFEVGKQFSIEDSLIEITQICTVCNHLSVFHKKLPALLKSHRGLYCKIIKDGIIKENMIVKG
;
A
#
# COMPACT_ATOMS: atom_id res chain seq x y z
N MET A 1 -8.16 3.18 19.69
CA MET A 1 -8.35 2.86 18.27
C MET A 1 -9.43 1.81 18.11
N LYS A 2 -10.23 1.95 17.09
CA LYS A 2 -11.32 1.03 16.78
C LYS A 2 -10.93 0.14 15.59
N ASN A 3 -11.53 -1.06 15.54
CA ASN A 3 -11.43 -1.91 14.36
C ASN A 3 -12.10 -1.18 13.18
N ILE A 4 -11.35 -0.95 12.09
CA ILE A 4 -11.85 -0.26 10.89
C ILE A 4 -11.76 -1.12 9.65
N GLY A 5 -11.17 -2.30 9.73
CA GLY A 5 -11.06 -3.20 8.60
C GLY A 5 -9.98 -4.24 8.79
N LYS A 6 -9.54 -4.80 7.69
CA LYS A 6 -8.49 -5.83 7.71
C LYS A 6 -7.59 -5.75 6.48
N VAL A 7 -6.44 -6.37 6.60
CA VAL A 7 -5.49 -6.58 5.51
C VAL A 7 -6.04 -7.65 4.58
N LEU A 8 -6.17 -7.34 3.30
CA LEU A 8 -6.58 -8.32 2.29
C LEU A 8 -5.37 -9.11 1.76
N LYS A 9 -4.31 -8.41 1.36
CA LYS A 9 -3.11 -9.02 0.79
C LYS A 9 -1.87 -8.19 1.08
N THR A 10 -0.71 -8.83 1.02
CA THR A 10 0.59 -8.19 1.22
C THR A 10 1.50 -8.42 0.02
N PHE A 11 2.29 -7.39 -0.32
CA PHE A 11 3.17 -7.41 -1.49
C PHE A 11 4.52 -6.77 -1.17
N SER A 12 5.57 -7.32 -1.73
CA SER A 12 6.90 -6.74 -1.63
C SER A 12 7.75 -7.19 -2.81
N ALA A 13 8.56 -6.29 -3.35
CA ALA A 13 9.47 -6.58 -4.45
C ALA A 13 10.91 -6.54 -3.94
N THR A 14 11.73 -7.49 -4.35
CA THR A 14 13.17 -7.51 -4.07
C THR A 14 13.91 -6.56 -5.02
N LYS A 15 15.21 -6.36 -4.78
CA LYS A 15 16.04 -5.51 -5.66
C LYS A 15 16.10 -6.01 -7.11
N GLU A 16 15.96 -7.32 -7.30
CA GLU A 16 15.99 -7.96 -8.62
C GLU A 16 14.67 -7.81 -9.37
N SER A 17 13.59 -7.49 -8.67
CA SER A 17 12.28 -7.30 -9.28
C SER A 17 12.17 -5.93 -9.90
N SER A 18 11.54 -5.82 -11.05
CA SER A 18 11.30 -4.54 -11.72
C SER A 18 9.85 -4.43 -12.16
N GLY A 19 9.32 -3.21 -12.12
CA GLY A 19 7.99 -2.88 -12.62
C GLY A 19 6.86 -3.34 -11.72
N LEU A 20 5.68 -3.35 -12.30
CA LEU A 20 4.42 -3.69 -11.64
C LEU A 20 3.73 -4.82 -12.42
N PRO A 21 2.89 -5.65 -11.79
CA PRO A 21 2.53 -5.65 -10.37
C PRO A 21 3.64 -6.14 -9.45
N ARG A 22 3.58 -5.73 -8.17
CA ARG A 22 4.51 -6.26 -7.16
C ARG A 22 4.13 -7.70 -6.81
N PRO A 23 5.11 -8.56 -6.52
CA PRO A 23 4.83 -9.93 -6.09
C PRO A 23 4.09 -9.98 -4.76
N GLN A 24 3.12 -10.88 -4.65
CA GLN A 24 2.46 -11.17 -3.38
C GLN A 24 3.41 -11.96 -2.48
N VAL A 25 3.44 -11.62 -1.19
CA VAL A 25 4.24 -12.30 -0.17
C VAL A 25 3.35 -12.71 0.99
N GLU A 26 3.79 -13.71 1.76
CA GLU A 26 3.02 -14.20 2.89
C GLU A 26 2.98 -13.23 4.05
N GLU A 27 4.07 -12.48 4.24
CA GLU A 27 4.16 -11.52 5.33
C GLU A 27 5.12 -10.38 5.01
N LEU A 28 4.92 -9.27 5.73
CA LEU A 28 5.82 -8.12 5.71
C LEU A 28 6.40 -7.97 7.11
N ASN A 29 7.73 -7.90 7.22
CA ASN A 29 8.38 -7.57 8.48
C ASN A 29 8.74 -6.09 8.47
N LEU A 30 8.02 -5.29 9.24
CA LEU A 30 8.19 -3.84 9.32
C LEU A 30 9.21 -3.50 10.39
N ILE A 31 10.21 -2.71 10.02
CA ILE A 31 11.31 -2.31 10.92
C ILE A 31 11.39 -0.79 10.95
N VAL A 32 11.27 -0.21 12.15
CA VAL A 32 11.36 1.24 12.36
C VAL A 32 12.71 1.76 11.85
N ASP A 33 12.68 2.92 11.21
CA ASP A 33 13.86 3.60 10.64
C ASP A 33 14.58 2.78 9.57
N TYR A 34 13.91 1.79 8.98
CA TYR A 34 14.49 0.99 7.93
C TYR A 34 13.48 0.74 6.80
N GLY A 35 12.34 0.16 7.09
CA GLY A 35 11.33 -0.21 6.11
C GLY A 35 10.92 -1.66 6.22
N ILE A 36 10.50 -2.25 5.10
CA ILE A 36 10.11 -3.64 5.03
C ILE A 36 11.33 -4.49 4.72
N GLU A 37 11.60 -5.48 5.55
CA GLU A 37 12.74 -6.39 5.35
C GLU A 37 12.69 -7.04 3.97
N ASN A 38 13.82 -7.04 3.27
CA ASN A 38 14.00 -7.58 1.92
C ASN A 38 13.27 -6.82 0.81
N ASP A 39 12.62 -5.70 1.12
CA ASP A 39 11.98 -4.87 0.09
C ASP A 39 13.00 -3.97 -0.59
N LYS A 40 12.82 -3.75 -1.91
CA LYS A 40 13.75 -2.94 -2.70
C LYS A 40 13.83 -1.47 -2.25
N PHE A 41 12.84 -0.96 -1.55
CA PHE A 41 12.81 0.41 -1.06
C PHE A 41 13.23 0.55 0.40
N ALA A 42 13.58 -0.55 1.08
CA ALA A 42 14.04 -0.50 2.47
C ALA A 42 15.32 0.34 2.58
N GLY A 43 15.39 1.13 3.65
CA GLY A 43 16.57 1.95 3.94
C GLY A 43 16.72 3.19 3.07
N LYS A 44 15.75 3.48 2.20
CA LYS A 44 15.81 4.64 1.30
C LYS A 44 15.01 5.80 1.89
N LYS A 45 13.87 6.15 1.32
CA LYS A 45 13.01 7.25 1.82
C LYS A 45 12.14 6.72 2.95
N LEU A 46 12.52 6.97 4.19
CA LEU A 46 11.85 6.41 5.37
C LEU A 46 10.37 6.81 5.48
N ASP A 47 10.01 7.97 4.95
CA ASP A 47 8.61 8.42 4.94
C ASP A 47 7.76 7.76 3.84
N GLN A 48 8.37 6.95 2.98
CA GLN A 48 7.72 6.32 1.84
C GLN A 48 8.01 4.81 1.78
N THR A 49 8.32 4.19 2.90
CA THR A 49 8.72 2.77 2.93
C THR A 49 7.57 1.80 2.81
N VAL A 50 6.35 2.24 3.12
CA VAL A 50 5.14 1.42 3.04
C VAL A 50 4.10 2.15 2.21
N MET A 51 3.54 1.46 1.21
CA MET A 51 2.41 1.98 0.44
C MET A 51 1.16 1.19 0.78
N ILE A 52 0.06 1.90 1.10
CA ILE A 52 -1.24 1.30 1.36
C ILE A 52 -2.24 1.73 0.28
N VAL A 53 -3.11 0.81 -0.11
CA VAL A 53 -4.17 1.03 -1.09
C VAL A 53 -5.42 0.29 -0.61
N GLY A 54 -6.58 0.87 -0.83
CA GLY A 54 -7.86 0.20 -0.56
C GLY A 54 -8.36 -0.55 -1.79
N ILE A 55 -9.19 -1.56 -1.57
CA ILE A 55 -9.82 -2.33 -2.65
C ILE A 55 -10.62 -1.42 -3.60
N GLN A 56 -11.08 -0.27 -3.10
CA GLN A 56 -11.85 0.70 -3.88
C GLN A 56 -11.09 1.22 -5.09
N SER A 57 -9.75 1.32 -5.02
CA SER A 57 -8.94 1.72 -6.17
C SER A 57 -9.08 0.73 -7.32
N TYR A 58 -9.11 -0.57 -7.01
CA TYR A 58 -9.31 -1.62 -8.00
C TYR A 58 -10.75 -1.66 -8.52
N GLU A 59 -11.71 -1.33 -7.68
CA GLU A 59 -13.11 -1.22 -8.09
C GLU A 59 -13.32 -0.10 -9.11
N ILE A 60 -12.65 1.04 -8.92
CA ILE A 60 -12.68 2.16 -9.88
C ILE A 60 -12.18 1.71 -11.25
N ALA A 61 -11.07 0.98 -11.29
CA ALA A 61 -10.54 0.44 -12.54
C ALA A 61 -11.54 -0.51 -13.20
N LYS A 62 -12.11 -1.42 -12.42
CA LYS A 62 -13.06 -2.42 -12.92
C LYS A 62 -14.34 -1.78 -13.47
N GLU A 63 -14.85 -0.74 -12.82
CA GLU A 63 -16.02 0.02 -13.29
C GLU A 63 -15.76 0.67 -14.66
N ASN A 64 -14.51 0.89 -15.01
CA ASN A 64 -14.09 1.45 -16.29
C ASN A 64 -13.55 0.37 -17.25
N ASN A 65 -13.91 -0.91 -17.00
CA ASN A 65 -13.52 -2.06 -17.81
C ASN A 65 -12.01 -2.29 -17.89
N ILE A 66 -11.30 -1.94 -16.82
CA ILE A 66 -9.85 -2.17 -16.71
C ILE A 66 -9.62 -3.25 -15.65
N ASP A 67 -9.12 -4.41 -16.08
CA ASP A 67 -8.76 -5.50 -15.19
C ASP A 67 -7.32 -5.32 -14.71
N LEU A 68 -7.15 -5.16 -13.40
CA LEU A 68 -5.83 -5.05 -12.78
C LEU A 68 -5.64 -6.18 -11.78
N GLU A 69 -4.47 -6.82 -11.84
CA GLU A 69 -4.05 -7.71 -10.77
C GLU A 69 -3.75 -6.89 -9.51
N PHE A 70 -4.02 -7.45 -8.34
CA PHE A 70 -3.60 -6.82 -7.09
C PHE A 70 -2.05 -6.73 -7.07
N GLY A 71 -1.53 -5.68 -6.50
CA GLY A 71 -0.11 -5.35 -6.56
C GLY A 71 0.25 -4.41 -7.71
N SER A 72 -0.66 -4.21 -8.67
CA SER A 72 -0.44 -3.35 -9.84
C SER A 72 -0.25 -1.89 -9.48
N LEU A 73 -0.79 -1.43 -8.36
CA LEU A 73 -0.68 -0.04 -7.94
C LEU A 73 0.58 0.22 -7.10
N GLY A 74 1.41 -0.81 -6.90
CA GLY A 74 2.64 -0.68 -6.15
C GLY A 74 2.46 -0.72 -4.64
N GLU A 75 1.31 -1.20 -4.18
CA GLU A 75 1.04 -1.31 -2.75
C GLU A 75 1.85 -2.42 -2.09
N ASN A 76 2.14 -2.21 -0.82
CA ASN A 76 2.63 -3.25 0.08
C ASN A 76 1.46 -3.87 0.84
N ILE A 77 0.46 -3.07 1.20
CA ILE A 77 -0.70 -3.52 1.96
C ILE A 77 -1.96 -3.12 1.21
N LEU A 78 -2.76 -4.12 0.85
CA LEU A 78 -4.09 -3.93 0.27
C LEU A 78 -5.11 -4.08 1.38
N LEU A 79 -5.96 -3.07 1.54
CA LEU A 79 -6.94 -2.97 2.63
C LEU A 79 -8.36 -3.20 2.10
N ASP A 80 -9.26 -3.69 2.95
CA ASP A 80 -10.66 -3.86 2.62
C ASP A 80 -11.50 -2.59 2.80
N PHE A 81 -10.86 -1.50 3.20
CA PHE A 81 -11.49 -0.18 3.33
C PHE A 81 -10.68 0.86 2.57
N ASP A 82 -11.29 2.03 2.33
CA ASP A 82 -10.64 3.13 1.59
C ASP A 82 -9.79 3.99 2.53
N PRO A 83 -8.45 3.89 2.47
CA PRO A 83 -7.60 4.72 3.33
C PRO A 83 -7.55 6.18 2.89
N HIS A 84 -8.02 6.50 1.69
CA HIS A 84 -7.99 7.87 1.16
C HIS A 84 -8.99 8.81 1.86
N ILE A 85 -9.88 8.28 2.72
CA ILE A 85 -10.76 9.12 3.54
C ILE A 85 -10.02 9.74 4.74
N PHE A 86 -8.80 9.28 5.02
CA PHE A 86 -8.00 9.77 6.13
C PHE A 86 -6.95 10.77 5.66
N GLU A 87 -6.49 11.61 6.59
CA GLU A 87 -5.49 12.64 6.31
C GLU A 87 -4.08 12.20 6.69
N VAL A 88 -3.09 12.91 6.17
CA VAL A 88 -1.69 12.77 6.60
C VAL A 88 -1.61 12.92 8.12
N GLY A 89 -0.85 12.03 8.76
CA GLY A 89 -0.74 11.96 10.22
C GLY A 89 -1.62 10.89 10.85
N LYS A 90 -2.58 10.35 10.10
CA LYS A 90 -3.42 9.24 10.60
C LYS A 90 -2.57 8.01 10.82
N GLN A 91 -2.76 7.38 11.96
CA GLN A 91 -2.07 6.15 12.33
C GLN A 91 -2.99 4.94 12.29
N PHE A 92 -2.42 3.81 11.87
CA PHE A 92 -3.10 2.53 11.86
C PHE A 92 -2.27 1.53 12.66
N SER A 93 -2.94 0.80 13.55
CA SER A 93 -2.34 -0.31 14.29
C SER A 93 -2.76 -1.62 13.61
N ILE A 94 -1.77 -2.46 13.29
CA ILE A 94 -1.99 -3.79 12.70
C ILE A 94 -1.19 -4.77 13.55
N GLU A 95 -1.87 -5.49 14.46
CA GLU A 95 -1.22 -6.29 15.50
C GLU A 95 -0.23 -5.43 16.30
N ASP A 96 1.04 -5.83 16.35
CA ASP A 96 2.07 -5.11 17.09
C ASP A 96 2.63 -3.90 16.34
N SER A 97 2.39 -3.81 15.03
CA SER A 97 2.92 -2.74 14.22
C SER A 97 2.05 -1.48 14.26
N LEU A 98 2.69 -0.35 14.04
CA LEU A 98 2.01 0.95 13.91
C LEU A 98 2.62 1.66 12.71
N ILE A 99 1.76 2.13 11.81
CA ILE A 99 2.17 2.91 10.64
C ILE A 99 1.44 4.24 10.63
N GLU A 100 2.04 5.26 10.01
CA GLU A 100 1.47 6.60 9.93
C GLU A 100 1.49 7.10 8.49
N ILE A 101 0.37 7.65 8.02
CA ILE A 101 0.30 8.26 6.69
C ILE A 101 1.19 9.50 6.65
N THR A 102 2.12 9.53 5.70
CA THR A 102 3.04 10.65 5.54
C THR A 102 2.76 11.49 4.32
N GLN A 103 2.21 10.87 3.26
CA GLN A 103 2.07 11.54 1.98
C GLN A 103 1.06 10.82 1.09
N ILE A 104 0.29 11.61 0.34
CA ILE A 104 -0.56 11.08 -0.74
C ILE A 104 0.33 10.84 -1.95
N CYS A 105 0.25 9.65 -2.53
CA CYS A 105 0.98 9.36 -3.77
C CYS A 105 0.28 10.06 -4.94
N THR A 106 1.02 10.94 -5.62
CA THR A 106 0.51 11.68 -6.78
C THR A 106 1.15 11.23 -8.10
N VAL A 107 2.12 10.31 -8.04
CA VAL A 107 2.85 9.83 -9.22
C VAL A 107 2.07 8.70 -9.87
N CYS A 108 1.47 8.97 -11.02
CA CYS A 108 0.59 8.01 -11.71
C CYS A 108 1.12 7.57 -13.09
N ASN A 109 2.22 8.11 -13.56
CA ASN A 109 2.71 7.85 -14.92
C ASN A 109 3.01 6.37 -15.20
N HIS A 110 3.46 5.61 -14.20
CA HIS A 110 3.71 4.17 -14.39
C HIS A 110 2.44 3.40 -14.71
N LEU A 111 1.28 3.92 -14.32
CA LEU A 111 0.00 3.23 -14.52
C LEU A 111 -0.42 3.20 -15.98
N SER A 112 0.17 4.06 -16.82
CA SER A 112 -0.13 4.08 -18.25
C SER A 112 0.30 2.79 -18.95
N VAL A 113 1.21 2.00 -18.35
CA VAL A 113 1.60 0.69 -18.86
C VAL A 113 0.42 -0.29 -18.87
N PHE A 114 -0.53 -0.15 -17.95
CA PHE A 114 -1.73 -0.99 -17.89
C PHE A 114 -2.85 -0.45 -18.77
N HIS A 115 -3.07 0.86 -18.76
CA HIS A 115 -4.09 1.53 -19.55
C HIS A 115 -3.86 3.03 -19.54
N LYS A 116 -3.98 3.69 -20.71
CA LYS A 116 -3.71 5.13 -20.86
C LYS A 116 -4.62 6.02 -20.00
N LYS A 117 -5.84 5.57 -19.67
CA LYS A 117 -6.81 6.33 -18.86
C LYS A 117 -6.61 6.15 -17.37
N LEU A 118 -5.85 5.15 -16.96
CA LEU A 118 -5.73 4.78 -15.55
C LEU A 118 -5.16 5.89 -14.67
N PRO A 119 -4.12 6.64 -15.07
CA PRO A 119 -3.62 7.72 -14.24
C PRO A 119 -4.68 8.75 -13.86
N ALA A 120 -5.54 9.15 -14.81
CA ALA A 120 -6.60 10.11 -14.55
C ALA A 120 -7.70 9.52 -13.66
N LEU A 121 -8.07 8.25 -13.89
CA LEU A 121 -9.12 7.57 -13.12
C LEU A 121 -8.73 7.42 -11.64
N LEU A 122 -7.46 7.17 -11.35
CA LEU A 122 -6.96 6.93 -10.00
C LEU A 122 -6.29 8.14 -9.36
N LYS A 123 -6.51 9.34 -9.89
CA LYS A 123 -5.90 10.57 -9.37
C LYS A 123 -6.09 10.75 -7.86
N SER A 124 -7.29 10.42 -7.35
CA SER A 124 -7.64 10.57 -5.93
C SER A 124 -7.52 9.27 -5.13
N HIS A 125 -7.17 8.16 -5.78
CA HIS A 125 -7.12 6.83 -5.16
C HIS A 125 -5.87 6.05 -5.57
N ARG A 126 -4.77 6.77 -5.82
CA ARG A 126 -3.51 6.16 -6.27
C ARG A 126 -2.82 5.35 -5.18
N GLY A 127 -2.94 5.79 -3.94
CA GLY A 127 -2.32 5.17 -2.79
C GLY A 127 -1.75 6.20 -1.82
N LEU A 128 -1.40 5.74 -0.64
CA LEU A 128 -0.84 6.57 0.42
C LEU A 128 0.47 5.97 0.89
N TYR A 129 1.48 6.83 1.05
CA TYR A 129 2.74 6.43 1.67
C TYR A 129 2.63 6.52 3.18
N CYS A 130 3.30 5.60 3.85
CA CYS A 130 3.38 5.55 5.30
C CYS A 130 4.81 5.34 5.75
N LYS A 131 5.09 5.79 6.98
CA LYS A 131 6.30 5.44 7.71
C LYS A 131 5.94 4.43 8.81
N ILE A 132 6.93 3.69 9.27
CA ILE A 132 6.78 2.69 10.32
C ILE A 132 7.09 3.35 11.67
N ILE A 133 6.12 3.30 12.58
CA ILE A 133 6.26 3.86 13.94
C ILE A 133 6.64 2.76 14.94
N LYS A 134 6.13 1.54 14.76
CA LYS A 134 6.47 0.36 15.57
C LYS A 134 6.70 -0.84 14.67
N ASP A 135 7.71 -1.64 15.02
CA ASP A 135 7.99 -2.91 14.35
C ASP A 135 6.82 -3.88 14.48
N GLY A 136 6.69 -4.75 13.49
CA GLY A 136 5.72 -5.83 13.54
C GLY A 136 5.65 -6.57 12.23
N ILE A 137 4.96 -7.71 12.25
CA ILE A 137 4.75 -8.55 11.08
C ILE A 137 3.31 -8.39 10.64
N ILE A 138 3.10 -8.15 9.34
CA ILE A 138 1.77 -7.98 8.76
C ILE A 138 1.49 -9.15 7.81
N LYS A 139 0.31 -9.77 7.99
CA LYS A 139 -0.18 -10.88 7.18
C LYS A 139 -1.62 -10.63 6.74
N GLU A 140 -2.08 -11.41 5.77
CA GLU A 140 -3.48 -11.42 5.35
C GLU A 140 -4.42 -11.62 6.54
N ASN A 141 -5.57 -10.99 6.48
CA ASN A 141 -6.67 -11.10 7.46
C ASN A 141 -6.40 -10.49 8.82
N MET A 142 -5.24 -9.87 9.04
CA MET A 142 -4.99 -9.13 10.28
C MET A 142 -5.91 -7.92 10.37
N ILE A 143 -6.43 -7.68 11.57
CA ILE A 143 -7.32 -6.55 11.84
C ILE A 143 -6.53 -5.26 11.85
N VAL A 144 -7.09 -4.24 11.19
CA VAL A 144 -6.55 -2.88 11.19
C VAL A 144 -7.38 -2.03 12.12
N LYS A 145 -6.72 -1.35 13.03
CA LYS A 145 -7.36 -0.40 13.95
C LYS A 145 -6.88 1.01 13.63
N GLY A 146 -7.80 1.93 13.77
CA GLY A 146 -7.48 3.32 13.50
C GLY A 146 -8.28 4.32 14.33
#